data_8889b815f1f7a272e01fd9809f2b4fbc
#
_entry.id   8889b815f1f7a272e01fd9809f2b4fbc
#
_cell.length_a   1.000
_cell.length_b   1.000
_cell.length_c   1.000
_cell.angle_alpha   90.00
_cell.angle_beta   90.00
_cell.angle_gamma   90.00
#
_symmetry.space_group_name_H-M   'P 1'
#
loop_
_entity.id
_entity.type
_entity.pdbx_description
1 polymer ?
#
loop_
_entity_poly.entity_id
_entity_poly.type
_entity_poly.pdbx_seq_one_letter_code
_entity_poly.pdbx_strand_id
1 'polypeptide(L)' 'MIKKKQLIENLYNALDSEEEANNQFYDYTIKSLKYYKWLSEDKKEKVQNIITKLRDDTQRHKNVIEKLIQEIKMSNKDVF' A
#
# COMPACT_ATOMS: atom_id res chain seq x y z
N MET A 1 -8.59 3.60 -25.65
CA MET A 1 -7.16 3.91 -25.43
C MET A 1 -7.00 4.99 -24.37
N ILE A 2 -6.01 4.85 -23.51
CA ILE A 2 -5.74 5.83 -22.45
C ILE A 2 -4.47 6.61 -22.78
N LYS A 3 -4.50 7.92 -22.57
CA LYS A 3 -3.33 8.76 -22.79
C LYS A 3 -2.31 8.54 -21.68
N LYS A 4 -1.02 8.67 -22.03
CA LYS A 4 0.10 8.49 -21.11
C LYS A 4 -0.07 9.30 -19.82
N LYS A 5 -0.43 10.57 -19.94
CA LYS A 5 -0.65 11.46 -18.78
C LYS A 5 -1.73 10.92 -17.87
N GLN A 6 -2.85 10.47 -18.43
CA GLN A 6 -3.97 9.93 -17.65
C GLN A 6 -3.56 8.64 -16.92
N LEU A 7 -2.82 7.78 -17.60
CA LEU A 7 -2.35 6.53 -16.99
C LEU A 7 -1.42 6.81 -15.81
N ILE A 8 -0.50 7.75 -15.97
CA ILE A 8 0.43 8.15 -14.89
C ILE A 8 -0.35 8.71 -13.70
N GLU A 9 -1.34 9.56 -13.92
CA GLU A 9 -2.17 10.10 -12.85
C GLU A 9 -2.91 9.00 -12.11
N ASN A 10 -3.47 8.03 -12.85
CA ASN A 10 -4.17 6.89 -12.23
C ASN A 10 -3.23 6.06 -11.37
N LEU A 11 -1.99 5.86 -11.81
CA LEU A 11 -0.99 5.10 -11.06
C LEU A 11 -0.54 5.83 -9.80
N TYR A 12 -0.38 7.15 -9.85
CA TYR A 12 -0.08 7.94 -8.65
C TYR A 12 -1.24 7.89 -7.65
N ASN A 13 -2.48 7.90 -8.12
CA ASN A 13 -3.63 7.77 -7.23
C ASN A 13 -3.64 6.40 -6.53
N ALA A 14 -3.29 5.34 -7.27
CA ALA A 14 -3.17 4.01 -6.69
C ALA A 14 -2.05 3.95 -5.65
N LEU A 15 -0.91 4.59 -5.93
CA LEU A 15 0.22 4.67 -5.01
C LEU A 15 -0.17 5.38 -3.71
N ASP A 16 -0.86 6.51 -3.81
CA ASP A 16 -1.34 7.27 -2.65
C ASP A 16 -2.30 6.43 -1.81
N SER A 17 -3.19 5.66 -2.43
CA SER A 17 -4.13 4.79 -1.73
C SER A 17 -3.41 3.69 -0.94
N GLU A 18 -2.37 3.09 -1.51
CA GLU A 18 -1.57 2.08 -0.81
C GLU A 18 -0.83 2.69 0.39
N GLU A 19 -0.28 3.89 0.21
CA GLU A 19 0.44 4.59 1.27
C GLU A 19 -0.49 4.99 2.42
N GLU A 20 -1.68 5.44 2.11
CA GLU A 20 -2.70 5.78 3.09
C GLU A 20 -3.12 4.55 3.92
N ALA A 21 -3.30 3.40 3.27
CA ALA A 21 -3.64 2.16 3.95
C ALA A 21 -2.53 1.76 4.94
N ASN A 22 -1.25 1.90 4.56
CA ASN A 22 -0.13 1.62 5.45
C ASN A 22 -0.15 2.51 6.68
N ASN A 23 -0.28 3.82 6.48
CA ASN A 23 -0.12 4.80 7.56
C ASN A 23 -1.34 4.89 8.46
N GLN A 24 -2.54 4.88 7.88
CA GLN A 24 -3.77 5.13 8.63
C GLN A 24 -4.42 3.88 9.17
N PHE A 25 -4.23 2.75 8.53
CA PHE A 25 -4.87 1.51 8.97
C PHE A 25 -3.88 0.56 9.65
N TYR A 26 -2.85 0.15 8.94
CA TYR A 26 -1.98 -0.92 9.46
C TYR A 26 -1.13 -0.45 10.64
N ASP A 27 -0.45 0.66 10.52
CA ASP A 27 0.40 1.17 11.60
C ASP A 27 -0.42 1.57 12.82
N TYR A 28 -1.56 2.23 12.60
CA TYR A 28 -2.46 2.61 13.68
C TYR A 28 -2.98 1.39 14.42
N THR A 29 -3.42 0.36 13.69
CA THR A 29 -3.95 -0.86 14.29
C THR A 29 -2.90 -1.56 15.14
N ILE A 30 -1.66 -1.69 14.65
CA ILE A 30 -0.58 -2.31 15.40
C ILE A 30 -0.31 -1.53 16.69
N LYS A 31 -0.20 -0.22 16.60
CA LYS A 31 0.06 0.64 17.78
C LYS A 31 -1.07 0.60 18.78
N SER A 32 -2.30 0.38 18.35
CA SER A 32 -3.48 0.37 19.21
C SER A 32 -3.69 -0.95 19.94
N LEU A 33 -3.05 -2.04 19.50
CA LEU A 33 -3.27 -3.37 20.09
C LEU A 33 -3.05 -3.41 21.59
N LYS A 34 -2.09 -2.66 22.10
CA LYS A 34 -1.77 -2.61 23.53
C LYS A 34 -2.92 -2.08 24.39
N TYR A 35 -3.87 -1.36 23.78
CA TYR A 35 -5.01 -0.79 24.49
C TYR A 35 -6.20 -1.74 24.59
N TYR A 36 -6.18 -2.84 23.87
CA TYR A 36 -7.28 -3.83 23.89
C TYR A 36 -7.03 -4.86 24.98
N LYS A 37 -7.35 -4.48 26.23
CA LYS A 37 -7.08 -5.32 27.40
C LYS A 37 -7.87 -6.62 27.42
N TRP A 38 -8.98 -6.68 26.68
CA TRP A 38 -9.81 -7.88 26.56
C TRP A 38 -9.21 -8.94 25.62
N LEU A 39 -8.20 -8.59 24.84
CA LEU A 39 -7.47 -9.54 23.98
C LEU A 39 -6.30 -10.15 24.74
N SER A 40 -6.17 -11.48 24.68
CA SER A 40 -5.00 -12.17 25.22
C SER A 40 -3.74 -11.80 24.41
N GLU A 41 -2.58 -11.97 25.03
CA GLU A 41 -1.32 -11.69 24.35
C GLU A 41 -1.14 -12.56 23.10
N ASP A 42 -1.56 -13.83 23.14
CA ASP A 42 -1.51 -14.71 21.98
C ASP A 42 -2.33 -14.17 20.80
N LYS A 43 -3.53 -13.67 21.09
CA LYS A 43 -4.39 -13.10 20.05
C LYS A 43 -3.85 -11.79 19.50
N LYS A 44 -3.26 -10.95 20.37
CA LYS A 44 -2.60 -9.71 19.95
C LYS A 44 -1.47 -10.01 18.99
N GLU A 45 -0.66 -11.00 19.30
CA GLU A 45 0.46 -11.43 18.44
C GLU A 45 -0.03 -11.91 17.09
N LYS A 46 -1.09 -12.72 17.07
CA LYS A 46 -1.68 -13.19 15.81
C LYS A 46 -2.19 -12.05 14.95
N VAL A 47 -2.89 -11.10 15.55
CA VAL A 47 -3.39 -9.91 14.83
C VAL A 47 -2.23 -9.10 14.30
N GLN A 48 -1.21 -8.86 15.12
CA GLN A 48 -0.03 -8.11 14.70
C GLN A 48 0.67 -8.78 13.52
N ASN A 49 0.81 -10.10 13.54
CA ASN A 49 1.45 -10.85 12.45
C ASN A 49 0.66 -10.73 11.14
N ILE A 50 -0.66 -10.82 11.22
CA ILE A 50 -1.53 -10.67 10.04
C ILE A 50 -1.41 -9.25 9.46
N ILE A 51 -1.52 -8.24 10.31
CA ILE A 51 -1.45 -6.83 9.88
C ILE A 51 -0.07 -6.50 9.31
N THR A 52 1.00 -7.01 9.93
CA THR A 52 2.36 -6.82 9.42
C THR A 52 2.52 -7.41 8.02
N LYS A 53 1.93 -8.59 7.80
CA LYS A 53 1.96 -9.24 6.49
C LYS A 53 1.24 -8.41 5.43
N LEU A 54 0.07 -7.86 5.78
CA LEU A 54 -0.69 -6.98 4.89
C LEU A 54 0.10 -5.71 4.58
N ARG A 55 0.76 -5.14 5.59
CA ARG A 55 1.61 -3.96 5.41
C ARG A 55 2.77 -4.25 4.45
N ASP A 56 3.42 -5.41 4.59
CA ASP A 56 4.52 -5.79 3.72
C ASP A 56 4.04 -6.02 2.28
N ASP A 57 2.86 -6.62 2.10
CA ASP A 57 2.25 -6.78 0.79
C ASP A 57 1.94 -5.42 0.16
N THR A 58 1.42 -4.48 0.94
CA THR A 58 1.16 -3.12 0.47
C THR A 58 2.45 -2.43 0.04
N GLN A 59 3.54 -2.60 0.78
CA GLN A 59 4.84 -2.05 0.39
C GLN A 59 5.32 -2.64 -0.92
N ARG A 60 5.13 -3.94 -1.12
CA ARG A 60 5.48 -4.59 -2.39
C ARG A 60 4.65 -4.04 -3.54
N HIS A 61 3.33 -3.82 -3.34
CA HIS A 61 2.47 -3.20 -4.35
C HIS A 61 2.96 -1.80 -4.71
N LYS A 62 3.36 -1.01 -3.73
CA LYS A 62 3.90 0.33 -3.96
C LYS A 62 5.14 0.27 -4.84
N ASN A 63 6.05 -0.66 -4.56
CA ASN A 63 7.27 -0.82 -5.34
C ASN A 63 6.97 -1.19 -6.80
N VAL A 64 5.99 -2.06 -7.03
CA VAL A 64 5.57 -2.45 -8.38
C VAL A 64 4.97 -1.25 -9.12
N ILE A 65 4.11 -0.49 -8.44
CA ILE A 65 3.47 0.70 -9.04
C ILE A 65 4.52 1.75 -9.40
N GLU A 66 5.47 2.02 -8.50
CA GLU A 66 6.56 2.98 -8.76
C GLU A 66 7.41 2.57 -9.97
N LYS A 67 7.74 1.29 -10.06
CA LYS A 67 8.50 0.77 -11.19
C LYS A 67 7.71 0.92 -12.49
N LEU A 68 6.42 0.63 -12.47
CA LEU A 68 5.56 0.75 -13.64
C LEU A 68 5.47 2.22 -14.10
N ILE A 69 5.34 3.16 -13.16
CA ILE A 69 5.34 4.60 -13.46
C ILE A 69 6.63 4.98 -14.19
N GLN A 70 7.78 4.52 -13.70
CA GLN A 70 9.06 4.82 -14.35
C GLN A 70 9.14 4.25 -15.75
N GLU A 71 8.70 3.02 -15.94
CA GLU A 71 8.69 2.40 -17.27
C GLU A 71 7.81 3.17 -18.25
N ILE A 72 6.65 3.63 -17.81
CA ILE A 72 5.73 4.40 -18.65
C ILE A 72 6.31 5.77 -18.97
N LYS A 73 6.93 6.45 -18.01
CA LYS A 73 7.57 7.74 -18.24
C LYS A 73 8.71 7.67 -19.24
N MET A 74 9.43 6.56 -19.26
CA MET A 74 10.54 6.34 -20.19
C MET A 74 10.09 5.86 -21.56
N SER A 75 8.83 5.47 -21.71
CA SER A 75 8.29 5.02 -23.00
C SER A 75 8.10 6.18 -23.94
N ASN A 76 8.31 5.94 -25.24
CA ASN A 76 8.04 6.92 -26.30
C ASN A 76 6.57 6.95 -26.73
N LYS A 77 5.76 6.05 -26.20
CA LYS A 77 4.32 6.01 -26.51
C LYS A 77 3.57 7.08 -25.73
N ASP A 78 2.60 7.70 -26.36
CA ASP A 78 1.69 8.67 -25.72
C ASP A 78 0.32 8.06 -25.39
N VAL A 79 0.04 6.90 -25.95
CA VAL A 79 -1.26 6.22 -25.78
C VAL A 79 -1.00 4.75 -25.44
N PHE A 80 -1.77 4.25 -24.50
CA PHE A 80 -1.66 2.88 -24.03
C PHE A 80 -2.98 2.14 -24.07
#